data_7295a181da3f94c637bbec446ce09846
#
_entry.id   7295a181da3f94c637bbec446ce09846
#
_cell.length_a   1.000
_cell.length_b   1.000
_cell.length_c   1.000
_cell.angle_alpha   90.00
_cell.angle_beta   90.00
_cell.angle_gamma   90.00
#
_symmetry.space_group_name_H-M   'P 1'
#
loop_
_entity.id
_entity.type
_entity.pdbx_description
1 polymer ?
#
loop_
_entity_poly.entity_id
_entity_poly.type
_entity_poly.pdbx_seq_one_letter_code
_entity_poly.pdbx_strand_id
1 'polypeptide(L)'
;MMSYERPNHRGSEALKVVSNDKGRVTFKALKDINPQDVFEIDKEHSFESGSFVKAGNILVVNLPRKYNLYKDRIINRMKNSSLERLVKEKYVQTSFERDIDMYMEAVKGSPLSLTAVTGQFSASISGSEVTKALKQPADYEDVKSKLIMTGNTGYKVSGIELHMDNDVFLSVGELKKLRREVIAQLDNNILSSYCRTYKEPDDSIINPCCMTYNEQDNSILSSDCYAHNEYHNNCTGIESQYNDVSDNAGKMLCTVYCHSFDIVSSVIDIVSSPDNKLDIIVGRIYLDFGMYYSDWQRFIKVCEKINKMGIKLFIALPYIFEQSRARQLSAMLDDIEHNTGIIDGYLVRNIEEIGLIGSRKSKVKDIITDTGLYVFNKYAGYELKDIADKAGVRLLSHTLPLELNNSELQDTLTAGSEIIVYGKIPAMVSKSCVRKTYGICDKKCSTTLLKQGSDVSYIVESVCSYCYTVTWAGTFDLTEELKRNDLGVRSLRFEFIDEDTFTIKKALSFEGVSPYKGHFYRGVN
;
A
#
# COMPACT_ATOMS: atom_id res chain seq x y z
N MET A 1 -12.34 12.44 14.22
CA MET A 1 -11.21 11.89 14.98
C MET A 1 -11.62 10.57 15.60
N MET A 2 -10.81 9.53 15.45
CA MET A 2 -11.04 8.25 16.13
C MET A 2 -10.93 8.44 17.65
N SER A 3 -11.77 7.73 18.41
CA SER A 3 -11.74 7.77 19.87
C SER A 3 -10.83 6.65 20.38
N TYR A 4 -10.02 6.94 21.38
CA TYR A 4 -9.23 5.92 22.09
C TYR A 4 -10.06 5.16 23.14
N GLU A 5 -11.23 5.67 23.49
CA GLU A 5 -12.12 5.07 24.50
C GLU A 5 -13.11 4.04 23.92
N ARG A 6 -13.27 4.05 22.57
CA ARG A 6 -14.20 3.18 21.85
C ARG A 6 -13.85 3.08 20.37
N PRO A 7 -14.29 2.03 19.65
CA PRO A 7 -13.92 1.81 18.25
C PRO A 7 -14.47 2.85 17.26
N ASN A 8 -15.45 3.70 17.67
CA ASN A 8 -16.07 4.70 16.81
C ASN A 8 -15.46 6.11 17.02
N HIS A 9 -15.80 7.06 16.13
CA HIS A 9 -15.41 8.45 16.30
C HIS A 9 -16.06 9.08 17.54
N ARG A 10 -15.39 10.06 18.12
CA ARG A 10 -15.87 10.79 19.32
C ARG A 10 -16.84 11.93 18.98
N GLY A 11 -17.07 12.21 17.69
CA GLY A 11 -17.80 13.39 17.26
C GLY A 11 -16.98 14.69 17.41
N SER A 12 -17.66 15.81 17.40
CA SER A 12 -17.06 17.14 17.60
C SER A 12 -17.80 17.91 18.66
N GLU A 13 -17.09 18.61 19.56
CA GLU A 13 -17.66 19.50 20.56
C GLU A 13 -18.60 20.51 19.90
N ALA A 14 -19.85 20.57 20.35
CA ALA A 14 -20.86 21.41 19.73
C ALA A 14 -21.80 22.09 20.71
N LEU A 15 -22.03 21.55 21.91
CA LEU A 15 -22.90 22.13 22.92
C LEU A 15 -22.20 22.15 24.28
N LYS A 16 -22.53 23.15 25.10
CA LYS A 16 -22.09 23.26 26.49
C LYS A 16 -23.34 23.38 27.39
N VAL A 17 -23.44 22.55 28.41
CA VAL A 17 -24.55 22.59 29.36
C VAL A 17 -24.47 23.85 30.19
N VAL A 18 -25.54 24.64 30.18
CA VAL A 18 -25.72 25.85 31.03
C VAL A 18 -26.47 25.52 32.30
N SER A 19 -27.59 24.81 32.18
CA SER A 19 -28.41 24.39 33.32
C SER A 19 -29.22 23.13 32.97
N ASN A 20 -29.61 22.38 34.01
CA ASN A 20 -30.50 21.25 33.90
C ASN A 20 -31.53 21.36 35.04
N ASP A 21 -32.76 21.76 34.72
CA ASP A 21 -33.85 21.82 35.66
C ASP A 21 -34.80 20.66 35.39
N LYS A 22 -34.65 19.61 36.18
CA LYS A 22 -35.52 18.40 36.17
C LYS A 22 -35.77 17.80 34.79
N GLY A 23 -34.75 17.85 33.93
CA GLY A 23 -34.79 17.33 32.57
C GLY A 23 -35.04 18.39 31.49
N ARG A 24 -35.35 19.62 31.85
CA ARG A 24 -35.29 20.76 30.92
C ARG A 24 -33.85 21.26 30.87
N VAL A 25 -33.12 20.84 29.86
CA VAL A 25 -31.69 21.14 29.74
C VAL A 25 -31.48 22.33 28.81
N THR A 26 -30.71 23.30 29.28
CA THR A 26 -30.34 24.49 28.54
C THR A 26 -28.87 24.34 28.10
N PHE A 27 -28.65 24.40 26.80
CA PHE A 27 -27.30 24.32 26.20
C PHE A 27 -26.92 25.65 25.56
N LYS A 28 -25.67 26.02 25.65
CA LYS A 28 -25.04 27.03 24.79
C LYS A 28 -24.45 26.35 23.55
N ALA A 29 -24.86 26.77 22.37
CA ALA A 29 -24.31 26.28 21.12
C ALA A 29 -22.88 26.81 20.91
N LEU A 30 -21.90 25.94 20.76
CA LEU A 30 -20.51 26.28 20.47
C LEU A 30 -20.26 26.40 18.96
N LYS A 31 -21.13 25.78 18.15
CA LYS A 31 -21.14 25.79 16.69
C LYS A 31 -22.59 25.94 16.23
N ASP A 32 -22.78 26.25 14.94
CA ASP A 32 -24.13 26.22 14.36
C ASP A 32 -24.71 24.82 14.45
N ILE A 33 -25.92 24.72 14.98
CA ILE A 33 -26.71 23.50 15.16
C ILE A 33 -27.80 23.48 14.12
N ASN A 34 -27.93 22.38 13.40
CA ASN A 34 -28.96 22.20 12.39
C ASN A 34 -30.05 21.22 12.88
N PRO A 35 -31.26 21.30 12.34
CA PRO A 35 -32.24 20.23 12.55
C PRO A 35 -31.65 18.88 12.15
N GLN A 36 -31.98 17.83 12.90
CA GLN A 36 -31.49 16.46 12.72
C GLN A 36 -29.96 16.26 13.02
N ASP A 37 -29.29 17.27 13.60
CA ASP A 37 -28.00 17.04 14.22
C ASP A 37 -28.17 16.14 15.44
N VAL A 38 -27.31 15.11 15.58
CA VAL A 38 -27.37 14.14 16.68
C VAL A 38 -26.24 14.40 17.68
N PHE A 39 -26.62 14.46 18.97
CA PHE A 39 -25.73 14.75 20.09
C PHE A 39 -25.67 13.58 21.06
N GLU A 40 -24.47 13.22 21.50
CA GLU A 40 -24.25 12.14 22.44
C GLU A 40 -24.46 12.61 23.88
N ILE A 41 -25.31 11.93 24.63
CA ILE A 41 -25.47 12.10 26.08
C ILE A 41 -24.46 11.21 26.82
N ASP A 42 -24.45 9.93 26.46
CA ASP A 42 -23.55 8.90 26.97
C ASP A 42 -23.33 7.80 25.90
N LYS A 43 -22.64 6.71 26.24
CA LYS A 43 -22.32 5.64 25.29
C LYS A 43 -23.55 4.97 24.62
N GLU A 44 -24.69 5.04 25.26
CA GLU A 44 -25.92 4.35 24.81
C GLU A 44 -27.04 5.32 24.38
N HIS A 45 -26.94 6.59 24.75
CA HIS A 45 -28.01 7.55 24.56
C HIS A 45 -27.54 8.79 23.79
N SER A 46 -28.42 9.24 22.92
CA SER A 46 -28.26 10.47 22.14
C SER A 46 -29.59 11.22 22.04
N PHE A 47 -29.55 12.47 21.61
CA PHE A 47 -30.74 13.24 21.24
C PHE A 47 -30.51 13.97 19.92
N GLU A 48 -31.58 14.32 19.25
CA GLU A 48 -31.61 15.01 17.98
C GLU A 48 -32.11 16.44 18.14
N SER A 49 -31.47 17.40 17.44
CA SER A 49 -31.97 18.78 17.41
C SER A 49 -33.18 18.91 16.47
N GLY A 50 -34.25 19.52 16.95
CA GLY A 50 -35.42 19.84 16.14
C GLY A 50 -35.36 21.18 15.42
N SER A 51 -34.38 22.05 15.70
CA SER A 51 -34.31 23.41 15.20
C SER A 51 -32.90 23.88 14.87
N PHE A 52 -32.80 24.91 14.02
CA PHE A 52 -31.56 25.61 13.80
C PHE A 52 -31.24 26.56 14.98
N VAL A 53 -30.02 26.50 15.48
CA VAL A 53 -29.50 27.40 16.51
C VAL A 53 -28.09 27.88 16.11
N LYS A 54 -27.92 29.19 15.98
CA LYS A 54 -26.64 29.80 15.65
C LYS A 54 -25.64 29.67 16.81
N ALA A 55 -24.39 29.52 16.51
CA ALA A 55 -23.30 29.52 17.49
C ALA A 55 -23.40 30.71 18.46
N GLY A 56 -23.20 30.45 19.74
CA GLY A 56 -23.34 31.42 20.81
C GLY A 56 -24.74 31.51 21.44
N ASN A 57 -25.79 31.07 20.73
CA ASN A 57 -27.18 31.11 21.21
C ASN A 57 -27.54 29.87 22.06
N ILE A 58 -28.75 29.90 22.62
CA ILE A 58 -29.25 28.90 23.55
C ILE A 58 -30.15 27.90 22.82
N LEU A 59 -29.90 26.62 23.05
CA LEU A 59 -30.78 25.50 22.71
C LEU A 59 -31.38 24.93 23.99
N VAL A 60 -32.72 24.79 24.04
CA VAL A 60 -33.41 24.15 25.17
C VAL A 60 -34.01 22.85 24.69
N VAL A 61 -33.72 21.77 25.40
CA VAL A 61 -34.23 20.43 25.08
C VAL A 61 -34.77 19.76 26.34
N ASN A 62 -35.90 19.08 26.19
CA ASN A 62 -36.48 18.27 27.28
C ASN A 62 -35.90 16.84 27.14
N LEU A 63 -35.15 16.41 28.13
CA LEU A 63 -34.50 15.10 28.19
C LEU A 63 -34.95 14.33 29.43
N PRO A 64 -34.92 13.00 29.43
CA PRO A 64 -35.20 12.20 30.63
C PRO A 64 -34.32 12.59 31.81
N ARG A 65 -34.93 12.70 33.01
CA ARG A 65 -34.26 13.13 34.25
C ARG A 65 -33.08 12.24 34.68
N LYS A 66 -33.05 11.03 34.18
CA LYS A 66 -31.98 10.04 34.49
C LYS A 66 -30.59 10.43 33.97
N TYR A 67 -30.53 11.38 33.04
CA TYR A 67 -29.23 11.75 32.45
C TYR A 67 -28.48 12.74 33.33
N ASN A 68 -27.22 12.38 33.64
CA ASN A 68 -26.33 13.22 34.43
C ASN A 68 -25.68 14.32 33.56
N LEU A 69 -26.42 15.42 33.34
CA LEU A 69 -25.99 16.59 32.58
C LEU A 69 -25.72 17.75 33.55
N TYR A 70 -24.49 17.77 34.07
CA TYR A 70 -24.06 18.82 34.98
C TYR A 70 -23.58 20.09 34.22
N LYS A 71 -23.63 21.22 34.88
CA LYS A 71 -23.19 22.51 34.33
C LYS A 71 -21.77 22.43 33.80
N ASP A 72 -21.50 23.13 32.69
CA ASP A 72 -20.22 23.20 31.97
C ASP A 72 -19.80 21.91 31.24
N ARG A 73 -20.59 20.82 31.31
CA ARG A 73 -20.30 19.62 30.52
C ARG A 73 -20.40 19.92 29.03
N ILE A 74 -19.41 19.46 28.26
CA ILE A 74 -19.37 19.54 26.81
C ILE A 74 -20.09 18.32 26.22
N ILE A 75 -20.92 18.56 25.22
CA ILE A 75 -21.66 17.55 24.47
C ILE A 75 -21.18 17.54 23.04
N ASN A 76 -20.85 16.34 22.56
CA ASN A 76 -20.34 16.13 21.23
C ASN A 76 -21.45 15.89 20.22
N ARG A 77 -21.32 16.51 19.04
CA ARG A 77 -22.15 16.23 17.88
C ARG A 77 -21.61 15.03 17.14
N MET A 78 -22.38 13.97 17.06
CA MET A 78 -22.06 12.72 16.39
C MET A 78 -22.43 12.74 14.91
N LYS A 79 -23.51 13.42 14.57
CA LYS A 79 -24.03 13.57 13.21
C LYS A 79 -24.24 15.05 12.90
N ASN A 80 -23.69 15.50 11.79
CA ASN A 80 -23.91 16.85 11.24
C ASN A 80 -24.76 16.72 9.98
N SER A 81 -26.07 16.96 10.12
CA SER A 81 -27.06 16.80 9.06
C SER A 81 -26.81 17.69 7.84
N SER A 82 -26.37 18.92 8.08
CA SER A 82 -26.03 19.87 7.03
C SER A 82 -24.81 19.40 6.20
N LEU A 83 -23.77 18.90 6.88
CA LEU A 83 -22.58 18.37 6.20
C LEU A 83 -22.92 17.10 5.42
N GLU A 84 -23.68 16.19 6.01
CA GLU A 84 -24.11 14.96 5.31
C GLU A 84 -24.91 15.28 4.05
N ARG A 85 -25.85 16.23 4.14
CA ARG A 85 -26.62 16.68 2.98
C ARG A 85 -25.73 17.28 1.91
N LEU A 86 -24.81 18.16 2.30
CA LEU A 86 -23.85 18.77 1.38
C LEU A 86 -22.99 17.72 0.65
N VAL A 87 -22.46 16.76 1.40
CA VAL A 87 -21.65 15.66 0.84
C VAL A 87 -22.49 14.80 -0.09
N LYS A 88 -23.72 14.46 0.31
CA LYS A 88 -24.63 13.66 -0.51
C LYS A 88 -24.99 14.37 -1.80
N GLU A 89 -25.35 15.63 -1.75
CA GLU A 89 -25.71 16.44 -2.92
C GLU A 89 -24.50 16.67 -3.84
N LYS A 90 -23.34 16.99 -3.27
CA LYS A 90 -22.18 17.42 -4.05
C LYS A 90 -21.31 16.27 -4.57
N TYR A 91 -21.27 15.13 -3.87
CA TYR A 91 -20.31 14.05 -4.18
C TYR A 91 -20.96 12.68 -4.38
N VAL A 92 -22.10 12.39 -3.73
CA VAL A 92 -22.72 11.06 -3.82
C VAL A 92 -23.81 11.01 -4.90
N GLN A 93 -24.59 12.09 -5.02
CA GLN A 93 -25.69 12.18 -6.00
C GLN A 93 -25.27 12.88 -7.30
N THR A 94 -24.07 13.45 -7.37
CA THR A 94 -23.56 14.07 -8.58
C THR A 94 -22.89 12.99 -9.44
N SER A 95 -23.41 12.72 -10.61
CA SER A 95 -22.66 12.01 -11.63
C SER A 95 -21.54 12.92 -12.10
N PHE A 96 -20.29 12.48 -11.98
CA PHE A 96 -19.17 13.15 -12.63
C PHE A 96 -19.28 12.86 -14.11
N GLU A 97 -19.82 13.82 -14.86
CA GLU A 97 -19.89 13.76 -16.32
C GLU A 97 -18.74 14.58 -16.90
N ARG A 98 -18.06 14.01 -17.88
CA ARG A 98 -17.02 14.68 -18.64
C ARG A 98 -17.64 15.23 -19.92
N ASP A 99 -17.41 16.51 -20.20
CA ASP A 99 -17.88 17.13 -21.43
C ASP A 99 -17.13 16.55 -22.64
N ILE A 100 -17.91 16.21 -23.70
CA ILE A 100 -17.39 15.79 -25.01
C ILE A 100 -18.04 16.56 -26.12
N ASP A 101 -17.26 16.83 -27.16
CA ASP A 101 -17.76 17.37 -28.43
C ASP A 101 -17.81 16.23 -29.45
N MET A 102 -18.89 16.19 -30.26
CA MET A 102 -19.09 15.17 -31.27
C MET A 102 -19.17 15.79 -32.66
N TYR A 103 -18.51 15.15 -33.62
CA TYR A 103 -18.47 15.53 -35.05
C TYR A 103 -18.89 14.33 -35.88
N MET A 104 -19.92 14.49 -36.69
CA MET A 104 -20.43 13.44 -37.58
C MET A 104 -20.34 13.88 -39.04
N GLU A 105 -19.85 12.97 -39.88
CA GLU A 105 -19.94 13.11 -41.36
C GLU A 105 -20.82 12.01 -41.93
N ALA A 106 -21.82 12.44 -42.72
CA ALA A 106 -22.76 11.58 -43.42
C ALA A 106 -22.92 12.01 -44.88
N VAL A 107 -21.86 11.81 -45.67
CA VAL A 107 -21.80 12.16 -47.09
C VAL A 107 -22.10 10.93 -47.91
N LYS A 108 -23.00 11.06 -48.89
CA LYS A 108 -23.44 9.97 -49.76
C LYS A 108 -22.28 9.29 -50.50
N GLY A 109 -22.25 7.97 -50.48
CA GLY A 109 -21.17 7.18 -51.09
C GLY A 109 -19.89 7.11 -50.25
N SER A 110 -19.88 7.72 -49.07
CA SER A 110 -18.78 7.61 -48.10
C SER A 110 -19.24 6.86 -46.84
N PRO A 111 -18.33 6.24 -46.09
CA PRO A 111 -18.67 5.66 -44.80
C PRO A 111 -19.17 6.72 -43.81
N LEU A 112 -20.23 6.42 -43.08
CA LEU A 112 -20.70 7.26 -41.97
C LEU A 112 -19.61 7.33 -40.91
N SER A 113 -19.17 8.52 -40.53
CA SER A 113 -18.14 8.67 -39.47
C SER A 113 -18.66 9.45 -38.27
N LEU A 114 -18.19 9.07 -37.08
CA LEU A 114 -18.47 9.79 -35.85
C LEU A 114 -17.19 9.93 -35.03
N THR A 115 -16.86 11.16 -34.70
CA THR A 115 -15.69 11.51 -33.87
C THR A 115 -16.15 12.13 -32.56
N ALA A 116 -15.57 11.70 -31.44
CA ALA A 116 -15.76 12.30 -30.11
C ALA A 116 -14.44 12.84 -29.59
N VAL A 117 -14.48 14.03 -28.98
CA VAL A 117 -13.30 14.75 -28.47
C VAL A 117 -13.55 15.21 -27.03
N THR A 118 -12.55 15.04 -26.16
CA THR A 118 -12.55 15.61 -24.80
C THR A 118 -11.14 16.01 -24.39
N GLY A 119 -10.91 17.30 -24.18
CA GLY A 119 -9.56 17.82 -23.91
C GLY A 119 -8.57 17.48 -25.03
N GLN A 120 -7.53 16.72 -24.70
CA GLN A 120 -6.52 16.26 -25.68
C GLN A 120 -6.82 14.89 -26.30
N PHE A 121 -7.91 14.25 -25.92
CA PHE A 121 -8.26 12.90 -26.36
C PHE A 121 -9.34 12.94 -27.43
N SER A 122 -9.20 12.09 -28.43
CA SER A 122 -10.19 11.91 -29.49
C SER A 122 -10.31 10.42 -29.86
N ALA A 123 -11.48 10.07 -30.34
CA ALA A 123 -11.74 8.77 -30.98
C ALA A 123 -12.62 8.98 -32.19
N SER A 124 -12.42 8.20 -33.26
CA SER A 124 -13.21 8.22 -34.46
C SER A 124 -13.57 6.81 -34.91
N ILE A 125 -14.83 6.59 -35.23
CA ILE A 125 -15.37 5.29 -35.70
C ILE A 125 -16.07 5.51 -37.04
N SER A 126 -15.90 4.57 -37.97
CA SER A 126 -16.57 4.52 -39.26
C SER A 126 -17.61 3.41 -39.28
N GLY A 127 -18.80 3.74 -39.76
CA GLY A 127 -19.92 2.85 -40.00
C GLY A 127 -20.05 2.39 -41.44
N SER A 128 -21.27 1.99 -41.83
CA SER A 128 -21.60 1.60 -43.20
C SER A 128 -21.59 2.81 -44.18
N GLU A 129 -21.55 2.50 -45.45
CA GLU A 129 -21.66 3.52 -46.53
C GLU A 129 -23.01 4.22 -46.47
N VAL A 130 -22.98 5.53 -46.53
CA VAL A 130 -24.17 6.39 -46.51
C VAL A 130 -24.89 6.30 -47.85
N THR A 131 -26.15 5.87 -47.81
CA THR A 131 -26.98 5.69 -49.00
C THR A 131 -28.07 6.75 -49.09
N LYS A 132 -28.60 6.94 -50.31
CA LYS A 132 -29.74 7.84 -50.55
C LYS A 132 -30.99 7.30 -49.89
N ALA A 133 -31.78 8.16 -49.25
CA ALA A 133 -33.08 7.83 -48.70
C ALA A 133 -34.08 7.46 -49.79
N LEU A 134 -34.75 6.31 -49.65
CA LEU A 134 -35.77 5.85 -50.57
C LEU A 134 -37.17 6.44 -50.26
N LYS A 135 -37.44 6.79 -49.01
CA LYS A 135 -38.74 7.30 -48.55
C LYS A 135 -38.60 8.62 -47.82
N GLN A 136 -37.93 8.63 -46.67
CA GLN A 136 -37.82 9.80 -45.84
C GLN A 136 -36.33 10.03 -45.51
N PRO A 137 -35.77 11.20 -45.84
CA PRO A 137 -34.40 11.55 -45.46
C PRO A 137 -34.25 11.67 -43.94
N ALA A 138 -33.01 11.52 -43.47
CA ALA A 138 -32.68 11.71 -42.08
C ALA A 138 -32.86 13.19 -41.69
N ASP A 139 -33.57 13.46 -40.61
CA ASP A 139 -33.76 14.80 -40.08
C ASP A 139 -32.59 15.18 -39.16
N TYR A 140 -32.08 16.39 -39.28
CA TYR A 140 -30.94 16.91 -38.52
C TYR A 140 -31.16 16.85 -37.00
N GLU A 141 -32.34 17.36 -36.55
CA GLU A 141 -32.62 17.41 -35.09
C GLU A 141 -32.88 16.02 -34.51
N ASP A 142 -33.46 15.11 -35.33
CA ASP A 142 -33.66 13.73 -34.87
C ASP A 142 -32.30 12.98 -34.71
N VAL A 143 -31.40 13.12 -35.70
CA VAL A 143 -30.03 12.57 -35.61
C VAL A 143 -29.29 13.12 -34.38
N LYS A 144 -29.31 14.45 -34.23
CA LYS A 144 -28.70 15.15 -33.09
C LYS A 144 -29.25 14.63 -31.74
N SER A 145 -30.57 14.48 -31.65
CA SER A 145 -31.20 13.96 -30.43
C SER A 145 -30.73 12.56 -30.05
N LYS A 146 -30.44 11.71 -31.03
CA LYS A 146 -29.95 10.32 -30.79
C LYS A 146 -28.50 10.28 -30.39
N LEU A 147 -27.69 11.22 -30.84
CA LEU A 147 -26.28 11.31 -30.50
C LEU A 147 -26.03 11.92 -29.12
N ILE A 148 -26.85 12.89 -28.70
CA ILE A 148 -26.73 13.54 -27.36
C ILE A 148 -27.02 12.59 -26.20
N MET A 149 -27.83 11.52 -26.41
CA MET A 149 -28.23 10.60 -25.35
C MET A 149 -27.11 9.64 -24.97
N THR A 150 -26.15 10.08 -24.19
CA THR A 150 -25.01 9.26 -23.75
C THR A 150 -25.34 8.23 -22.65
N GLY A 151 -26.50 8.32 -22.00
CA GLY A 151 -26.92 7.39 -20.94
C GLY A 151 -26.00 7.43 -19.71
N ASN A 152 -25.69 6.28 -19.13
CA ASN A 152 -24.84 6.16 -17.93
C ASN A 152 -23.33 6.00 -18.29
N THR A 153 -22.85 6.67 -19.34
CA THR A 153 -21.45 6.52 -19.79
C THR A 153 -20.46 7.44 -19.06
N GLY A 154 -20.91 8.32 -18.17
CA GLY A 154 -20.05 9.32 -17.54
C GLY A 154 -19.63 10.48 -18.48
N TYR A 155 -20.27 10.60 -19.65
CA TYR A 155 -20.05 11.69 -20.60
C TYR A 155 -21.32 12.48 -20.85
N LYS A 156 -21.14 13.79 -21.06
CA LYS A 156 -22.18 14.72 -21.49
C LYS A 156 -21.73 15.40 -22.77
N VAL A 157 -22.58 15.37 -23.80
CA VAL A 157 -22.30 16.07 -25.07
C VAL A 157 -22.52 17.56 -24.84
N SER A 158 -21.45 18.35 -24.93
CA SER A 158 -21.46 19.81 -24.80
C SER A 158 -21.57 20.52 -26.17
N GLY A 159 -20.92 19.96 -27.18
CA GLY A 159 -20.98 20.44 -28.56
C GLY A 159 -21.27 19.28 -29.52
N ILE A 160 -22.04 19.58 -30.59
CA ILE A 160 -22.27 18.61 -31.66
C ILE A 160 -22.32 19.33 -33.00
N GLU A 161 -21.54 18.86 -33.96
CA GLU A 161 -21.52 19.31 -35.34
C GLU A 161 -21.86 18.15 -36.26
N LEU A 162 -22.86 18.33 -37.13
CA LEU A 162 -23.31 17.32 -38.09
C LEU A 162 -23.13 17.86 -39.51
N HIS A 163 -22.26 17.22 -40.26
CA HIS A 163 -22.11 17.47 -41.70
C HIS A 163 -22.78 16.32 -42.44
N MET A 164 -23.98 16.58 -42.98
CA MET A 164 -24.79 15.57 -43.68
C MET A 164 -25.47 16.10 -44.93
N ASP A 165 -25.55 15.27 -45.96
CA ASP A 165 -26.30 15.58 -47.16
C ASP A 165 -27.83 15.53 -46.89
N ASN A 166 -28.59 16.34 -47.62
CA ASN A 166 -30.04 16.52 -47.38
C ASN A 166 -30.91 15.29 -47.74
N ASP A 167 -30.39 14.35 -48.54
CA ASP A 167 -31.14 13.23 -49.09
C ASP A 167 -30.62 11.85 -48.62
N VAL A 168 -29.95 11.79 -47.43
CA VAL A 168 -29.35 10.55 -46.90
C VAL A 168 -30.28 9.77 -45.99
N PHE A 169 -30.09 8.47 -45.96
CA PHE A 169 -30.72 7.57 -44.99
C PHE A 169 -29.75 7.19 -43.88
N LEU A 170 -30.14 7.40 -42.64
CA LEU A 170 -29.38 7.00 -41.45
C LEU A 170 -30.26 6.15 -40.52
N SER A 171 -29.86 4.93 -40.23
CA SER A 171 -30.63 4.08 -39.34
C SER A 171 -30.37 4.46 -37.88
N VAL A 172 -31.43 4.52 -37.07
CA VAL A 172 -31.33 4.81 -35.61
C VAL A 172 -30.47 3.76 -34.89
N GLY A 173 -30.51 2.50 -35.37
CA GLY A 173 -29.69 1.43 -34.84
C GLY A 173 -28.18 1.67 -35.00
N GLU A 174 -27.80 2.13 -36.19
CA GLU A 174 -26.42 2.44 -36.53
C GLU A 174 -25.90 3.66 -35.77
N LEU A 175 -26.67 4.72 -35.70
CA LEU A 175 -26.32 5.91 -34.90
C LEU A 175 -26.07 5.55 -33.43
N LYS A 176 -26.91 4.73 -32.85
CA LYS A 176 -26.74 4.24 -31.47
C LYS A 176 -25.50 3.36 -31.31
N LYS A 177 -25.20 2.51 -32.33
CA LYS A 177 -24.02 1.66 -32.35
C LYS A 177 -22.76 2.49 -32.39
N LEU A 178 -22.64 3.39 -33.38
CA LEU A 178 -21.48 4.27 -33.54
C LEU A 178 -21.21 5.11 -32.29
N ARG A 179 -22.26 5.69 -31.71
CA ARG A 179 -22.13 6.45 -30.47
C ARG A 179 -21.53 5.61 -29.33
N ARG A 180 -21.98 4.36 -29.14
CA ARG A 180 -21.42 3.46 -28.10
C ARG A 180 -19.97 3.12 -28.38
N GLU A 181 -19.66 2.82 -29.63
CA GLU A 181 -18.32 2.43 -30.07
C GLU A 181 -17.32 3.59 -29.96
N VAL A 182 -17.70 4.80 -30.36
CA VAL A 182 -16.82 5.98 -30.25
C VAL A 182 -16.54 6.33 -28.78
N ILE A 183 -17.53 6.22 -27.89
CA ILE A 183 -17.34 6.45 -26.46
C ILE A 183 -16.43 5.37 -25.87
N ALA A 184 -16.64 4.10 -26.19
CA ALA A 184 -15.78 3.00 -25.72
C ALA A 184 -14.32 3.16 -26.22
N GLN A 185 -14.15 3.57 -27.48
CA GLN A 185 -12.82 3.86 -28.03
C GLN A 185 -12.17 5.08 -27.36
N LEU A 186 -12.94 6.11 -27.04
CA LEU A 186 -12.46 7.28 -26.31
C LEU A 186 -12.01 6.90 -24.90
N ASP A 187 -12.78 6.06 -24.18
CA ASP A 187 -12.38 5.50 -22.89
C ASP A 187 -11.05 4.75 -22.99
N ASN A 188 -10.90 3.88 -23.98
CA ASN A 188 -9.67 3.14 -24.21
C ASN A 188 -8.49 4.05 -24.49
N ASN A 189 -8.68 5.12 -25.28
CA ASN A 189 -7.62 6.07 -25.58
C ASN A 189 -7.20 6.87 -24.33
N ILE A 190 -8.17 7.24 -23.49
CA ILE A 190 -7.91 7.90 -22.21
C ILE A 190 -7.17 6.94 -21.27
N LEU A 191 -7.67 5.73 -21.06
CA LEU A 191 -7.07 4.73 -20.20
C LEU A 191 -5.65 4.37 -20.64
N SER A 192 -5.43 4.19 -21.94
CA SER A 192 -4.12 3.89 -22.52
C SER A 192 -3.09 5.00 -22.29
N SER A 193 -3.54 6.25 -22.19
CA SER A 193 -2.65 7.38 -21.93
C SER A 193 -2.25 7.50 -20.48
N TYR A 194 -3.10 7.04 -19.55
CA TYR A 194 -2.82 7.00 -18.11
C TYR A 194 -2.15 5.70 -17.68
N CYS A 195 -2.53 4.59 -18.29
CA CYS A 195 -1.69 3.40 -18.26
C CYS A 195 -0.44 3.75 -19.05
N ARG A 196 0.70 3.97 -18.38
CA ARG A 196 1.99 3.90 -19.06
C ARG A 196 1.91 2.64 -19.91
N THR A 197 2.04 2.78 -21.22
CA THR A 197 2.16 1.62 -22.10
C THR A 197 3.40 0.87 -21.64
N TYR A 198 3.24 -0.09 -20.74
CA TYR A 198 4.14 -1.20 -20.74
C TYR A 198 4.02 -1.75 -22.17
N LYS A 199 5.02 -1.48 -23.00
CA LYS A 199 5.28 -2.39 -24.10
C LYS A 199 5.38 -3.73 -23.37
N GLU A 200 4.41 -4.61 -23.58
CA GLU A 200 4.60 -6.01 -23.21
C GLU A 200 5.98 -6.34 -23.74
N PRO A 201 6.93 -6.74 -22.88
CA PRO A 201 8.20 -7.21 -23.38
C PRO A 201 7.80 -8.27 -24.37
N ASP A 202 8.27 -8.15 -25.61
CA ASP A 202 8.03 -9.12 -26.69
C ASP A 202 8.04 -10.50 -26.04
N ASP A 203 6.97 -11.29 -26.17
CA ASP A 203 6.86 -12.60 -25.52
C ASP A 203 8.02 -13.53 -25.84
N SER A 204 8.82 -13.20 -26.87
CA SER A 204 10.12 -13.81 -27.17
C SER A 204 11.21 -13.45 -26.15
N ILE A 205 11.02 -12.41 -25.30
CA ILE A 205 11.98 -11.97 -24.27
C ILE A 205 11.56 -12.45 -22.87
N ILE A 206 10.30 -12.78 -22.67
CA ILE A 206 9.81 -13.47 -21.48
C ILE A 206 9.91 -14.97 -21.75
N ASN A 207 11.13 -15.47 -21.75
CA ASN A 207 11.30 -16.88 -21.45
C ASN A 207 11.12 -16.99 -19.93
N PRO A 208 9.98 -17.55 -19.44
CA PRO A 208 9.96 -18.02 -18.08
C PRO A 208 11.15 -18.97 -18.00
N CYS A 209 11.99 -18.84 -17.00
CA CYS A 209 13.00 -19.83 -16.68
C CYS A 209 12.23 -21.14 -16.63
N CYS A 210 12.33 -21.91 -17.75
CA CYS A 210 11.38 -22.93 -18.14
C CYS A 210 11.47 -24.12 -17.19
N MET A 211 10.50 -24.23 -16.31
CA MET A 211 10.02 -25.55 -15.95
C MET A 211 8.88 -25.88 -16.90
N THR A 212 9.15 -26.53 -18.02
CA THR A 212 8.10 -27.21 -18.78
C THR A 212 7.73 -28.47 -18.03
N TYR A 213 6.56 -28.43 -17.43
CA TYR A 213 5.90 -29.61 -16.87
C TYR A 213 5.43 -30.50 -18.04
N ASN A 214 5.93 -31.71 -18.11
CA ASN A 214 5.43 -32.70 -19.07
C ASN A 214 4.32 -33.51 -18.39
N GLU A 215 3.08 -33.27 -18.82
CA GLU A 215 1.89 -33.94 -18.29
C GLU A 215 1.88 -35.47 -18.52
N GLN A 216 2.79 -36.01 -19.34
CA GLN A 216 2.81 -37.44 -19.68
C GLN A 216 3.71 -38.30 -18.79
N ASP A 217 4.69 -37.76 -18.09
CA ASP A 217 5.63 -38.55 -17.30
C ASP A 217 5.96 -38.03 -15.88
N ASN A 218 5.30 -37.00 -15.42
CA ASN A 218 5.52 -36.40 -14.08
C ASN A 218 6.97 -36.03 -13.77
N SER A 219 7.79 -35.74 -14.78
CA SER A 219 9.18 -35.38 -14.61
C SER A 219 9.48 -33.90 -14.96
N ILE A 220 10.36 -33.27 -14.18
CA ILE A 220 10.85 -31.91 -14.43
C ILE A 220 12.14 -32.05 -15.26
N LEU A 221 12.08 -31.63 -16.52
CA LEU A 221 13.26 -31.55 -17.39
C LEU A 221 13.89 -30.18 -17.27
N SER A 222 15.12 -30.12 -16.74
CA SER A 222 15.97 -28.95 -16.83
C SER A 222 16.56 -28.89 -18.25
N SER A 223 16.11 -27.96 -19.07
CA SER A 223 16.78 -27.66 -20.34
C SER A 223 17.69 -26.45 -20.18
N ASP A 224 18.95 -26.62 -20.58
CA ASP A 224 19.97 -25.58 -20.62
C ASP A 224 19.51 -24.38 -21.45
N CYS A 225 19.21 -23.27 -20.81
CA CYS A 225 18.90 -22.00 -21.46
C CYS A 225 20.20 -21.26 -21.80
N TYR A 226 20.74 -21.54 -22.99
CA TYR A 226 21.72 -20.65 -23.63
C TYR A 226 21.00 -19.78 -24.66
N ALA A 227 21.02 -18.49 -24.43
CA ALA A 227 20.93 -17.33 -25.31
C ALA A 227 19.85 -16.30 -24.94
N HIS A 228 20.24 -15.26 -24.25
CA HIS A 228 20.13 -13.86 -24.66
C HIS A 228 20.66 -12.93 -23.55
N ASN A 229 21.77 -12.27 -23.87
CA ASN A 229 22.79 -11.82 -22.96
C ASN A 229 22.66 -10.37 -22.44
N GLU A 230 21.53 -9.70 -22.42
CA GLU A 230 21.51 -8.32 -21.91
C GLU A 230 20.68 -8.10 -20.64
N TYR A 231 19.65 -8.91 -20.36
CA TYR A 231 18.92 -8.83 -19.08
C TYR A 231 19.46 -9.78 -18.00
N HIS A 232 20.12 -10.88 -18.40
CA HIS A 232 20.80 -11.79 -17.45
C HIS A 232 22.03 -11.14 -16.78
N ASN A 233 22.72 -10.22 -17.44
CA ASN A 233 23.92 -9.59 -16.88
C ASN A 233 23.65 -8.64 -15.70
N ASN A 234 22.41 -8.17 -15.51
CA ASN A 234 22.05 -7.37 -14.35
C ASN A 234 21.53 -8.21 -13.16
N CYS A 235 21.10 -9.46 -13.39
CA CYS A 235 20.82 -10.41 -12.32
C CYS A 235 22.04 -11.21 -11.88
N THR A 236 23.03 -11.40 -12.76
CA THR A 236 24.31 -12.07 -12.46
C THR A 236 25.18 -11.30 -11.46
N GLY A 237 24.93 -9.99 -11.26
CA GLY A 237 25.55 -9.23 -10.16
C GLY A 237 25.14 -9.74 -8.76
N ILE A 238 23.99 -10.38 -8.64
CA ILE A 238 23.55 -11.05 -7.40
C ILE A 238 24.20 -12.43 -7.32
N GLU A 239 24.26 -13.16 -8.42
CA GLU A 239 24.88 -14.50 -8.46
C GLU A 239 26.39 -14.45 -8.19
N SER A 240 27.12 -13.44 -8.70
CA SER A 240 28.57 -13.34 -8.48
C SER A 240 28.93 -12.97 -7.04
N GLN A 241 28.10 -12.20 -6.33
CA GLN A 241 28.35 -11.85 -4.93
C GLN A 241 28.01 -12.99 -3.95
N TYR A 242 27.18 -13.95 -4.37
CA TYR A 242 26.86 -15.15 -3.59
C TYR A 242 27.69 -16.37 -3.99
N ASN A 243 28.30 -16.36 -5.17
CA ASN A 243 29.19 -17.44 -5.62
C ASN A 243 30.53 -17.47 -4.89
N ASP A 244 30.97 -16.36 -4.27
CA ASP A 244 32.15 -16.34 -3.39
C ASP A 244 31.96 -17.08 -2.06
N VAL A 245 30.73 -17.54 -1.74
CA VAL A 245 30.40 -18.34 -0.54
C VAL A 245 30.20 -19.83 -0.89
N SER A 246 30.53 -20.25 -2.12
CA SER A 246 30.23 -21.58 -2.67
C SER A 246 31.04 -22.75 -2.08
N ASP A 247 31.91 -22.52 -1.11
CA ASP A 247 32.66 -23.61 -0.44
C ASP A 247 31.91 -24.24 0.77
N ASN A 248 30.70 -23.74 1.11
CA ASN A 248 29.86 -24.35 2.15
C ASN A 248 28.75 -25.22 1.54
N ALA A 249 29.14 -26.37 1.03
CA ALA A 249 28.27 -27.35 0.40
C ALA A 249 26.91 -27.53 1.11
N GLY A 250 25.84 -27.04 0.49
CA GLY A 250 24.45 -27.42 0.82
C GLY A 250 23.72 -26.59 1.87
N LYS A 251 24.32 -25.52 2.42
CA LYS A 251 23.62 -24.66 3.40
C LYS A 251 22.85 -23.53 2.74
N MET A 252 21.64 -23.26 3.25
CA MET A 252 20.77 -22.22 2.78
C MET A 252 21.21 -20.84 3.29
N LEU A 253 21.26 -19.84 2.42
CA LEU A 253 21.57 -18.46 2.79
C LEU A 253 20.36 -17.78 3.40
N CYS A 254 20.50 -17.08 4.52
CA CYS A 254 19.44 -16.32 5.14
C CYS A 254 19.82 -14.90 5.53
N THR A 255 18.78 -14.11 5.72
CA THR A 255 18.82 -12.73 6.22
C THR A 255 18.19 -12.68 7.61
N VAL A 256 18.75 -11.89 8.52
CA VAL A 256 18.20 -11.70 9.87
C VAL A 256 17.95 -10.23 10.13
N TYR A 257 16.69 -9.89 10.43
CA TYR A 257 16.33 -8.57 10.92
C TYR A 257 16.45 -8.54 12.45
N CYS A 258 17.20 -7.57 12.96
CA CYS A 258 17.45 -7.37 14.38
C CYS A 258 16.88 -6.03 14.84
N HIS A 259 15.85 -6.08 15.70
CA HIS A 259 15.16 -4.90 16.19
C HIS A 259 15.88 -4.18 17.33
N SER A 260 16.69 -4.89 18.10
CA SER A 260 17.37 -4.35 19.28
C SER A 260 18.80 -4.86 19.44
N PHE A 261 19.58 -4.19 20.30
CA PHE A 261 20.95 -4.59 20.60
C PHE A 261 21.06 -5.97 21.25
N ASP A 262 20.06 -6.37 22.03
CA ASP A 262 20.07 -7.66 22.72
C ASP A 262 19.83 -8.79 21.73
N ILE A 263 18.93 -8.58 20.77
CA ILE A 263 18.70 -9.51 19.67
C ILE A 263 19.96 -9.66 18.81
N VAL A 264 20.55 -8.55 18.39
CA VAL A 264 21.76 -8.62 17.55
C VAL A 264 22.91 -9.32 18.27
N SER A 265 23.06 -9.09 19.59
CA SER A 265 24.05 -9.79 20.39
C SER A 265 23.79 -11.30 20.42
N SER A 266 22.56 -11.71 20.65
CA SER A 266 22.14 -13.12 20.63
C SER A 266 22.41 -13.78 19.26
N VAL A 267 22.06 -13.11 18.17
CA VAL A 267 22.29 -13.60 16.80
C VAL A 267 23.79 -13.78 16.55
N ILE A 268 24.60 -12.77 16.87
CA ILE A 268 26.06 -12.83 16.71
C ILE A 268 26.65 -13.98 17.53
N ASP A 269 26.24 -14.15 18.78
CA ASP A 269 26.77 -15.20 19.66
C ASP A 269 26.38 -16.60 19.16
N ILE A 270 25.15 -16.79 18.65
CA ILE A 270 24.71 -18.03 18.02
C ILE A 270 25.53 -18.33 16.76
N VAL A 271 25.68 -17.35 15.85
CA VAL A 271 26.37 -17.53 14.56
C VAL A 271 27.89 -17.76 14.77
N SER A 272 28.48 -17.10 15.76
CA SER A 272 29.93 -17.22 16.07
C SER A 272 30.28 -18.43 16.92
N SER A 273 29.28 -19.18 17.43
CA SER A 273 29.54 -20.32 18.30
C SER A 273 30.28 -21.44 17.57
N PRO A 274 31.39 -21.99 18.14
CA PRO A 274 32.08 -23.14 17.57
C PRO A 274 31.21 -24.39 17.43
N ASP A 275 30.21 -24.51 18.30
CA ASP A 275 29.24 -25.62 18.30
C ASP A 275 28.03 -25.36 17.42
N ASN A 276 28.14 -24.37 16.53
CA ASN A 276 27.05 -23.98 15.62
C ASN A 276 26.76 -25.10 14.61
N LYS A 277 25.63 -25.76 14.81
CA LYS A 277 25.11 -26.82 13.91
C LYS A 277 23.96 -26.31 13.03
N LEU A 278 23.90 -25.01 12.76
CA LEU A 278 22.88 -24.46 11.88
C LEU A 278 23.05 -24.97 10.45
N ASP A 279 21.95 -25.35 9.82
CA ASP A 279 21.90 -25.77 8.41
C ASP A 279 21.78 -24.55 7.47
N ILE A 280 21.96 -23.34 8.01
CA ILE A 280 21.89 -22.06 7.31
C ILE A 280 23.16 -21.26 7.48
N ILE A 281 23.35 -20.29 6.57
CA ILE A 281 24.38 -19.26 6.66
C ILE A 281 23.70 -17.90 6.76
N VAL A 282 23.98 -17.15 7.82
CA VAL A 282 23.54 -15.76 7.93
C VAL A 282 24.43 -14.90 7.04
N GLY A 283 23.96 -14.58 5.85
CA GLY A 283 24.71 -13.78 4.89
C GLY A 283 24.42 -12.28 4.96
N ARG A 284 23.29 -11.91 5.58
CA ARG A 284 22.86 -10.51 5.69
C ARG A 284 22.17 -10.24 7.03
N ILE A 285 22.43 -9.07 7.60
CA ILE A 285 21.73 -8.56 8.78
C ILE A 285 21.12 -7.21 8.44
N TYR A 286 19.85 -7.02 8.82
CA TYR A 286 19.17 -5.74 8.86
C TYR A 286 19.15 -5.24 10.29
N LEU A 287 19.66 -4.03 10.53
CA LEU A 287 19.55 -3.32 11.80
C LEU A 287 18.46 -2.26 11.72
N ASP A 288 17.57 -2.24 12.70
CA ASP A 288 16.55 -1.19 12.78
C ASP A 288 17.19 0.19 13.01
N PHE A 289 16.75 1.21 12.25
CA PHE A 289 17.26 2.57 12.37
C PHE A 289 17.09 3.16 13.77
N GLY A 290 16.09 2.72 14.52
CA GLY A 290 15.83 3.16 15.89
C GLY A 290 16.96 2.86 16.86
N MET A 291 17.75 1.82 16.58
CA MET A 291 18.93 1.48 17.39
C MET A 291 19.98 2.61 17.37
N TYR A 292 20.20 3.28 16.23
CA TYR A 292 21.10 4.42 16.15
C TYR A 292 20.66 5.55 17.08
N TYR A 293 19.37 5.87 17.13
CA TYR A 293 18.84 6.91 18.02
C TYR A 293 18.84 6.53 19.51
N SER A 294 18.83 5.24 19.82
CA SER A 294 18.85 4.78 21.21
C SER A 294 20.25 4.84 21.83
N ASP A 295 21.28 4.43 21.08
CA ASP A 295 22.69 4.46 21.48
C ASP A 295 23.61 4.36 20.25
N TRP A 296 23.99 5.52 19.69
CA TRP A 296 24.80 5.55 18.48
C TRP A 296 26.19 4.95 18.64
N GLN A 297 26.81 5.05 19.82
CA GLN A 297 28.14 4.47 20.08
C GLN A 297 28.10 2.95 20.10
N ARG A 298 27.08 2.37 20.74
CA ARG A 298 26.86 0.93 20.74
C ARG A 298 26.49 0.44 19.34
N PHE A 299 25.73 1.24 18.59
CA PHE A 299 25.34 0.94 17.22
C PHE A 299 26.59 0.79 16.31
N ILE A 300 27.53 1.72 16.33
CA ILE A 300 28.78 1.66 15.56
C ILE A 300 29.57 0.40 15.89
N LYS A 301 29.74 0.09 17.18
CA LYS A 301 30.44 -1.13 17.61
C LYS A 301 29.80 -2.42 17.11
N VAL A 302 28.47 -2.45 17.04
CA VAL A 302 27.73 -3.58 16.49
C VAL A 302 27.97 -3.70 14.99
N CYS A 303 27.93 -2.59 14.24
CA CYS A 303 28.23 -2.55 12.82
C CYS A 303 29.64 -3.11 12.53
N GLU A 304 30.65 -2.67 13.29
CA GLU A 304 32.02 -3.17 13.18
C GLU A 304 32.12 -4.67 13.45
N LYS A 305 31.38 -5.17 14.47
CA LYS A 305 31.39 -6.60 14.81
C LYS A 305 30.79 -7.44 13.69
N ILE A 306 29.66 -7.01 13.10
CA ILE A 306 29.01 -7.68 11.97
C ILE A 306 29.94 -7.71 10.75
N ASN A 307 30.57 -6.58 10.43
CA ASN A 307 31.48 -6.49 9.29
C ASN A 307 32.70 -7.43 9.44
N LYS A 308 33.29 -7.54 10.65
CA LYS A 308 34.39 -8.48 10.94
C LYS A 308 34.01 -9.94 10.71
N MET A 309 32.73 -10.27 10.77
CA MET A 309 32.20 -11.61 10.49
C MET A 309 31.98 -11.86 9.00
N GLY A 310 32.20 -10.85 8.13
CA GLY A 310 31.95 -10.93 6.69
C GLY A 310 30.46 -10.93 6.31
N ILE A 311 29.58 -10.55 7.23
CA ILE A 311 28.14 -10.51 7.02
C ILE A 311 27.76 -9.15 6.43
N LYS A 312 26.93 -9.15 5.39
CA LYS A 312 26.41 -7.93 4.76
C LYS A 312 25.46 -7.17 5.69
N LEU A 313 25.68 -5.86 5.79
CA LEU A 313 24.97 -4.99 6.72
C LEU A 313 24.08 -3.97 6.00
N PHE A 314 22.80 -4.02 6.30
CA PHE A 314 21.79 -3.08 5.79
C PHE A 314 21.06 -2.39 6.95
N ILE A 315 20.69 -1.13 6.73
CA ILE A 315 19.89 -0.37 7.71
C ILE A 315 18.43 -0.39 7.26
N ALA A 316 17.56 -0.89 8.14
CA ALA A 316 16.12 -0.85 7.92
C ALA A 316 15.57 0.54 8.25
N LEU A 317 14.93 1.19 7.26
CA LEU A 317 14.40 2.54 7.35
C LEU A 317 13.05 2.58 8.08
N PRO A 318 12.54 3.77 8.46
CA PRO A 318 11.28 3.88 9.19
C PRO A 318 10.07 3.30 8.44
N TYR A 319 9.09 2.75 9.14
CA TYR A 319 7.81 2.32 8.52
C TYR A 319 7.01 3.49 7.92
N ILE A 320 7.18 4.70 8.44
CA ILE A 320 6.50 5.90 7.94
C ILE A 320 7.53 6.92 7.52
N PHE A 321 7.52 7.26 6.23
CA PHE A 321 8.28 8.37 5.70
C PHE A 321 7.50 9.68 5.86
N GLU A 322 8.17 10.74 6.29
CA GLU A 322 7.63 12.10 6.32
C GLU A 322 8.57 13.06 5.60
N GLN A 323 8.07 13.75 4.60
CA GLN A 323 8.86 14.75 3.87
C GLN A 323 9.47 15.82 4.78
N SER A 324 8.76 16.21 5.85
CA SER A 324 9.26 17.14 6.86
C SER A 324 10.50 16.62 7.59
N ARG A 325 10.70 15.30 7.62
CA ARG A 325 11.83 14.63 8.29
C ARG A 325 12.87 14.06 7.32
N ALA A 326 12.70 14.25 6.02
CA ALA A 326 13.61 13.74 5.00
C ALA A 326 15.06 14.20 5.24
N ARG A 327 15.25 15.48 5.61
CA ARG A 327 16.58 16.02 5.96
C ARG A 327 17.19 15.35 7.19
N GLN A 328 16.38 15.10 8.23
CA GLN A 328 16.82 14.41 9.44
C GLN A 328 17.24 12.96 9.11
N LEU A 329 16.46 12.27 8.31
CA LEU A 329 16.78 10.90 7.86
C LEU A 329 18.06 10.90 7.04
N SER A 330 18.20 11.77 6.04
CA SER A 330 19.42 11.88 5.24
C SER A 330 20.66 12.13 6.10
N ALA A 331 20.59 13.08 7.04
CA ALA A 331 21.71 13.39 7.93
C ALA A 331 22.12 12.21 8.82
N MET A 332 21.15 11.44 9.32
CA MET A 332 21.41 10.20 10.06
C MET A 332 22.14 9.17 9.18
N LEU A 333 21.68 8.96 7.94
CA LEU A 333 22.32 8.02 7.03
C LEU A 333 23.75 8.46 6.66
N ASP A 334 23.95 9.77 6.45
CA ASP A 334 25.29 10.34 6.20
C ASP A 334 26.22 10.13 7.40
N ASP A 335 25.70 10.30 8.63
CA ASP A 335 26.47 10.09 9.86
C ASP A 335 26.81 8.61 10.09
N ILE A 336 25.88 7.70 9.86
CA ILE A 336 26.13 6.26 9.93
C ILE A 336 27.21 5.84 8.92
N GLU A 337 27.09 6.26 7.66
CA GLU A 337 28.05 5.93 6.61
C GLU A 337 29.45 6.50 6.92
N HIS A 338 29.50 7.75 7.40
CA HIS A 338 30.76 8.41 7.75
C HIS A 338 31.48 7.69 8.89
N ASN A 339 30.77 7.32 9.94
CA ASN A 339 31.34 6.73 11.14
C ASN A 339 31.64 5.23 11.01
N THR A 340 30.88 4.51 10.16
CA THR A 340 31.10 3.07 10.00
C THR A 340 31.90 2.72 8.77
N GLY A 341 31.65 3.38 7.63
CA GLY A 341 32.26 3.06 6.34
C GLY A 341 31.97 1.65 5.79
N ILE A 342 31.05 0.92 6.43
CA ILE A 342 30.87 -0.54 6.26
C ILE A 342 29.43 -0.96 5.95
N ILE A 343 28.55 0.00 5.66
CA ILE A 343 27.15 -0.31 5.32
C ILE A 343 27.07 -0.70 3.86
N ASP A 344 26.42 -1.81 3.57
CA ASP A 344 26.22 -2.32 2.22
C ASP A 344 24.95 -1.73 1.55
N GLY A 345 23.94 -1.33 2.32
CA GLY A 345 22.71 -0.77 1.75
C GLY A 345 21.59 -0.52 2.76
N TYR A 346 20.38 -0.43 2.23
CA TYR A 346 19.18 -0.07 2.99
C TYR A 346 18.01 -1.00 2.70
N LEU A 347 17.25 -1.35 3.75
CA LEU A 347 15.91 -1.95 3.62
C LEU A 347 14.89 -0.80 3.59
N VAL A 348 14.29 -0.56 2.42
CA VAL A 348 13.34 0.55 2.19
C VAL A 348 11.90 0.08 2.32
N ARG A 349 11.07 0.91 2.94
CA ARG A 349 9.66 0.62 3.25
C ARG A 349 8.68 1.53 2.53
N ASN A 350 9.18 2.61 1.92
CA ASN A 350 8.37 3.61 1.23
C ASN A 350 9.04 3.98 -0.10
N ILE A 351 8.24 4.29 -1.12
CA ILE A 351 8.76 4.70 -2.44
C ILE A 351 9.60 5.98 -2.34
N GLU A 352 9.21 6.91 -1.48
CA GLU A 352 9.92 8.17 -1.26
C GLU A 352 11.35 7.97 -0.72
N GLU A 353 11.60 6.88 0.00
CA GLU A 353 12.94 6.52 0.49
C GLU A 353 13.87 6.15 -0.66
N ILE A 354 13.36 5.53 -1.73
CA ILE A 354 14.12 5.26 -2.96
C ILE A 354 14.64 6.56 -3.55
N GLY A 355 13.75 7.56 -3.68
CA GLY A 355 14.12 8.89 -4.16
C GLY A 355 15.10 9.62 -3.23
N LEU A 356 14.93 9.48 -1.91
CA LEU A 356 15.84 10.06 -0.92
C LEU A 356 17.25 9.48 -1.08
N ILE A 357 17.39 8.14 -1.11
CA ILE A 357 18.70 7.48 -1.27
C ILE A 357 19.34 7.86 -2.61
N GLY A 358 18.55 7.91 -3.68
CA GLY A 358 19.01 8.31 -5.00
C GLY A 358 19.58 9.72 -5.04
N SER A 359 18.93 10.68 -4.37
CA SER A 359 19.32 12.09 -4.34
C SER A 359 20.55 12.41 -3.48
N ARG A 360 20.92 11.50 -2.55
CA ARG A 360 22.10 11.69 -1.68
C ARG A 360 23.41 11.53 -2.47
N LYS A 361 24.45 12.24 -2.06
CA LYS A 361 25.80 12.14 -2.64
C LYS A 361 26.58 10.89 -2.18
N SER A 362 25.95 9.98 -1.47
CA SER A 362 26.53 8.74 -0.98
C SER A 362 26.89 7.77 -2.11
N LYS A 363 27.88 6.91 -1.87
CA LYS A 363 28.20 5.74 -2.71
C LYS A 363 27.34 4.52 -2.40
N VAL A 364 26.70 4.50 -1.22
CA VAL A 364 25.78 3.43 -0.82
C VAL A 364 24.45 3.62 -1.54
N LYS A 365 24.23 2.86 -2.59
CA LYS A 365 23.06 2.95 -3.47
C LYS A 365 22.28 1.64 -3.54
N ASP A 366 22.69 0.64 -2.79
CA ASP A 366 22.03 -0.66 -2.76
C ASP A 366 20.81 -0.61 -1.86
N ILE A 367 19.70 -1.10 -2.38
CA ILE A 367 18.44 -1.18 -1.64
C ILE A 367 17.82 -2.57 -1.76
N ILE A 368 17.05 -2.92 -0.73
CA ILE A 368 16.11 -4.02 -0.71
C ILE A 368 14.75 -3.43 -0.34
N THR A 369 13.70 -3.81 -1.04
CA THR A 369 12.36 -3.33 -0.72
C THR A 369 11.66 -4.25 0.27
N ASP A 370 11.01 -3.67 1.29
CA ASP A 370 10.27 -4.43 2.32
C ASP A 370 8.84 -4.73 1.87
N THR A 371 8.16 -5.62 2.60
CA THR A 371 6.78 -6.07 2.35
C THR A 371 5.79 -4.93 2.12
N GLY A 372 5.99 -3.77 2.75
CA GLY A 372 5.15 -2.58 2.61
C GLY A 372 5.10 -1.97 1.20
N LEU A 373 6.00 -2.35 0.30
CA LEU A 373 5.97 -1.95 -1.11
C LEU A 373 5.15 -2.92 -1.99
N TYR A 374 4.54 -3.93 -1.40
CA TYR A 374 3.48 -4.78 -1.95
C TYR A 374 3.77 -5.37 -3.33
N VAL A 375 4.84 -6.15 -3.47
CA VAL A 375 5.14 -6.91 -4.70
C VAL A 375 4.25 -8.14 -4.77
N PHE A 376 2.98 -7.98 -5.16
CA PHE A 376 2.01 -9.07 -5.30
C PHE A 376 2.15 -9.85 -6.60
N ASN A 377 2.94 -9.37 -7.54
CA ASN A 377 3.19 -10.01 -8.82
C ASN A 377 4.49 -9.49 -9.45
N LYS A 378 4.96 -10.18 -10.47
CA LYS A 378 6.20 -9.83 -11.18
C LYS A 378 6.21 -8.41 -11.77
N TYR A 379 5.06 -7.89 -12.20
CA TYR A 379 4.96 -6.55 -12.79
C TYR A 379 5.21 -5.45 -11.76
N ALA A 380 4.71 -5.62 -10.52
CA ALA A 380 5.02 -4.73 -9.42
C ALA A 380 6.54 -4.70 -9.12
N GLY A 381 7.21 -5.87 -9.19
CA GLY A 381 8.66 -5.96 -9.06
C GLY A 381 9.41 -5.22 -10.18
N TYR A 382 8.94 -5.33 -11.42
CA TYR A 382 9.53 -4.60 -12.56
C TYR A 382 9.35 -3.08 -12.42
N GLU A 383 8.18 -2.61 -11.97
CA GLU A 383 7.94 -1.19 -11.73
C GLU A 383 8.85 -0.64 -10.63
N LEU A 384 9.02 -1.36 -9.52
CA LEU A 384 9.95 -0.96 -8.47
C LEU A 384 11.39 -0.89 -8.95
N LYS A 385 11.79 -1.83 -9.84
CA LYS A 385 13.11 -1.78 -10.45
C LYS A 385 13.28 -0.56 -11.36
N ASP A 386 12.30 -0.24 -12.20
CA ASP A 386 12.31 0.97 -13.05
C ASP A 386 12.38 2.25 -12.21
N ILE A 387 11.63 2.33 -11.11
CA ILE A 387 11.68 3.45 -10.17
C ILE A 387 13.07 3.56 -9.54
N ALA A 388 13.68 2.45 -9.13
CA ALA A 388 15.00 2.42 -8.54
C ALA A 388 16.08 2.86 -9.55
N ASP A 389 16.05 2.33 -10.77
CA ASP A 389 16.98 2.67 -11.85
C ASP A 389 16.90 4.17 -12.20
N LYS A 390 15.67 4.73 -12.31
CA LYS A 390 15.44 6.17 -12.52
C LYS A 390 15.94 7.04 -11.38
N ALA A 391 15.90 6.55 -10.16
CA ALA A 391 16.45 7.23 -8.99
C ALA A 391 17.98 7.07 -8.86
N GLY A 392 18.61 6.25 -9.69
CA GLY A 392 20.06 5.97 -9.62
C GLY A 392 20.45 5.11 -8.42
N VAL A 393 19.56 4.21 -7.97
CA VAL A 393 19.81 3.24 -6.91
C VAL A 393 19.72 1.81 -7.47
N ARG A 394 20.45 0.87 -6.86
CA ARG A 394 20.46 -0.52 -7.28
C ARG A 394 19.53 -1.35 -6.40
N LEU A 395 18.42 -1.82 -6.97
CA LEU A 395 17.53 -2.76 -6.32
C LEU A 395 18.12 -4.17 -6.37
N LEU A 396 18.50 -4.71 -5.21
CA LEU A 396 19.09 -6.04 -5.09
C LEU A 396 18.03 -7.14 -4.95
N SER A 397 16.98 -6.86 -4.16
CA SER A 397 15.97 -7.84 -3.79
C SER A 397 14.68 -7.12 -3.41
N HIS A 398 13.56 -7.83 -3.48
CA HIS A 398 12.28 -7.38 -2.93
C HIS A 398 11.69 -8.45 -2.03
N THR A 399 11.18 -8.01 -0.87
CA THR A 399 10.50 -8.89 0.07
C THR A 399 9.04 -9.05 -0.32
N LEU A 400 8.61 -10.29 -0.51
CA LEU A 400 7.23 -10.58 -0.90
C LEU A 400 6.26 -10.35 0.28
N PRO A 401 5.01 -9.91 0.00
CA PRO A 401 3.99 -9.69 1.03
C PRO A 401 3.64 -10.95 1.82
N LEU A 402 3.35 -10.77 3.12
CA LEU A 402 2.94 -11.84 4.03
C LEU A 402 1.53 -12.38 3.75
N GLU A 403 0.77 -11.68 2.90
CA GLU A 403 -0.59 -12.00 2.50
C GLU A 403 -0.65 -13.07 1.42
N LEU A 404 0.45 -13.33 0.71
CA LEU A 404 0.50 -14.35 -0.34
C LEU A 404 0.43 -15.76 0.25
N ASN A 405 -0.40 -16.61 -0.35
CA ASN A 405 -0.40 -18.03 -0.05
C ASN A 405 0.70 -18.78 -0.82
N ASN A 406 0.87 -20.06 -0.53
CA ASN A 406 1.93 -20.88 -1.14
C ASN A 406 1.90 -20.88 -2.68
N SER A 407 0.72 -20.96 -3.30
CA SER A 407 0.61 -20.95 -4.76
C SER A 407 0.96 -19.59 -5.35
N GLU A 408 0.43 -18.51 -4.74
CA GLU A 408 0.72 -17.14 -5.15
C GLU A 408 2.20 -16.78 -4.96
N LEU A 409 2.84 -17.30 -3.90
CA LEU A 409 4.28 -17.17 -3.70
C LEU A 409 5.04 -17.79 -4.86
N GLN A 410 4.71 -19.03 -5.24
CA GLN A 410 5.37 -19.73 -6.35
C GLN A 410 5.22 -18.95 -7.67
N ASP A 411 4.06 -18.38 -7.94
CA ASP A 411 3.79 -17.59 -9.16
C ASP A 411 4.52 -16.23 -9.17
N THR A 412 4.83 -15.68 -7.99
CA THR A 412 5.44 -14.34 -7.83
C THR A 412 6.95 -14.40 -7.65
N LEU A 413 7.49 -15.53 -7.18
CA LEU A 413 8.92 -15.70 -6.91
C LEU A 413 9.78 -15.44 -8.15
N THR A 414 10.86 -14.69 -7.93
CA THR A 414 11.96 -14.46 -8.88
C THR A 414 13.29 -14.71 -8.18
N ALA A 415 14.38 -14.76 -8.91
CA ALA A 415 15.72 -14.90 -8.34
C ALA A 415 16.09 -13.79 -7.33
N GLY A 416 15.46 -12.61 -7.47
CA GLY A 416 15.62 -11.47 -6.55
C GLY A 416 14.57 -11.39 -5.45
N SER A 417 13.78 -12.43 -5.20
CA SER A 417 12.75 -12.40 -4.15
C SER A 417 13.30 -12.87 -2.81
N GLU A 418 12.87 -12.18 -1.75
CA GLU A 418 13.06 -12.56 -0.34
C GLU A 418 11.70 -12.84 0.28
N ILE A 419 11.58 -13.87 1.14
CA ILE A 419 10.38 -14.14 1.92
C ILE A 419 10.69 -14.11 3.40
N ILE A 420 9.76 -13.56 4.19
CA ILE A 420 9.80 -13.67 5.65
C ILE A 420 9.31 -15.05 6.03
N VAL A 421 10.11 -15.78 6.79
CA VAL A 421 9.81 -17.15 7.22
C VAL A 421 9.54 -17.27 8.71
N TYR A 422 9.97 -16.27 9.45
CA TYR A 422 9.76 -16.19 10.90
C TYR A 422 9.68 -14.73 11.34
N GLY A 423 8.75 -14.40 12.22
CA GLY A 423 8.71 -13.09 12.86
C GLY A 423 7.35 -12.68 13.38
N LYS A 424 7.28 -11.52 14.01
CA LYS A 424 6.03 -10.88 14.40
C LYS A 424 5.50 -10.03 13.26
N ILE A 425 4.22 -10.20 12.94
CA ILE A 425 3.56 -9.46 11.87
C ILE A 425 3.20 -8.05 12.36
N PRO A 426 3.56 -6.97 11.65
CA PRO A 426 3.08 -5.64 11.95
C PRO A 426 1.59 -5.52 11.60
N ALA A 427 0.71 -5.71 12.59
CA ALA A 427 -0.73 -5.63 12.40
C ALA A 427 -1.23 -4.21 12.14
N MET A 428 -0.51 -3.20 12.64
CA MET A 428 -0.85 -1.79 12.41
C MET A 428 0.38 -0.89 12.57
N VAL A 429 0.57 0.00 11.64
CA VAL A 429 1.52 1.12 11.73
C VAL A 429 0.72 2.42 11.77
N SER A 430 0.94 3.28 12.77
CA SER A 430 0.10 4.45 13.01
C SER A 430 0.88 5.67 13.48
N LYS A 431 0.52 6.84 12.96
CA LYS A 431 0.97 8.13 13.50
C LYS A 431 0.32 8.50 14.85
N SER A 432 -0.72 7.79 15.25
CA SER A 432 -1.39 7.98 16.53
C SER A 432 -0.64 7.26 17.64
N CYS A 433 0.24 7.99 18.33
CA CYS A 433 0.97 7.43 19.47
C CYS A 433 0.07 7.34 20.71
N VAL A 434 -0.06 6.15 21.29
CA VAL A 434 -0.86 5.88 22.50
C VAL A 434 -0.44 6.80 23.65
N ARG A 435 0.85 6.90 23.94
CA ARG A 435 1.37 7.75 25.02
C ARG A 435 1.07 9.23 24.83
N LYS A 436 1.14 9.74 23.58
CA LYS A 436 0.79 11.12 23.25
C LYS A 436 -0.70 11.36 23.43
N THR A 437 -1.53 10.40 23.04
CA THR A 437 -2.99 10.46 23.18
C THR A 437 -3.42 10.54 24.65
N TYR A 438 -2.73 9.81 25.53
CA TYR A 438 -2.99 9.84 26.97
C TYR A 438 -2.28 10.99 27.71
N GLY A 439 -1.52 11.84 27.03
CA GLY A 439 -0.82 12.95 27.65
C GLY A 439 0.39 12.55 28.52
N ILE A 440 0.87 11.31 28.41
CA ILE A 440 1.99 10.75 29.19
C ILE A 440 3.28 10.59 28.37
N CYS A 441 3.38 11.31 27.25
CA CYS A 441 4.54 11.24 26.37
C CYS A 441 5.77 11.91 27.01
N ASP A 442 6.81 11.11 27.25
CA ASP A 442 8.12 11.56 27.75
C ASP A 442 9.19 11.61 26.64
N LYS A 443 8.79 11.44 25.37
CA LYS A 443 9.64 11.38 24.16
C LYS A 443 10.67 10.22 24.19
N LYS A 444 10.45 9.20 24.99
CA LYS A 444 11.27 7.98 25.02
C LYS A 444 10.55 6.85 24.32
N CYS A 445 11.28 6.09 23.53
CA CYS A 445 10.77 4.84 22.96
C CYS A 445 10.31 3.93 24.09
N SER A 446 9.18 3.28 23.90
CA SER A 446 8.59 2.40 24.90
C SER A 446 7.73 1.34 24.25
N THR A 447 7.65 0.21 24.90
CA THR A 447 6.77 -0.89 24.54
C THR A 447 5.61 -0.94 25.53
N THR A 448 4.41 -1.13 25.02
CA THR A 448 3.17 -1.24 25.82
C THR A 448 2.41 -2.47 25.38
N LEU A 449 1.83 -3.20 26.32
CA LEU A 449 0.97 -4.33 26.02
C LEU A 449 -0.48 -3.87 25.89
N LEU A 450 -1.06 -4.05 24.71
CA LEU A 450 -2.48 -3.83 24.46
C LEU A 450 -3.23 -5.15 24.54
N LYS A 451 -4.21 -5.24 25.43
CA LYS A 451 -5.05 -6.44 25.61
C LYS A 451 -6.41 -6.23 24.95
N GLN A 452 -6.82 -7.20 24.15
CA GLN A 452 -8.16 -7.27 23.57
C GLN A 452 -8.91 -8.45 24.21
N GLY A 453 -9.83 -8.17 25.13
CA GLY A 453 -10.48 -9.22 25.92
C GLY A 453 -9.51 -9.93 26.86
N SER A 454 -9.76 -11.24 27.12
CA SER A 454 -8.91 -12.06 28.00
C SER A 454 -7.72 -12.70 27.30
N ASP A 455 -7.80 -12.92 25.98
CA ASP A 455 -6.97 -13.92 25.32
C ASP A 455 -5.99 -13.37 24.27
N VAL A 456 -6.23 -12.14 23.76
CA VAL A 456 -5.37 -11.56 22.72
C VAL A 456 -4.60 -10.38 23.26
N SER A 457 -3.28 -10.45 23.11
CA SER A 457 -2.36 -9.37 23.49
C SER A 457 -1.52 -8.95 22.29
N TYR A 458 -1.38 -7.63 22.11
CA TYR A 458 -0.54 -7.02 21.08
C TYR A 458 0.57 -6.23 21.74
N ILE A 459 1.75 -6.31 21.18
CA ILE A 459 2.87 -5.45 21.58
C ILE A 459 2.75 -4.15 20.78
N VAL A 460 2.61 -3.02 21.46
CA VAL A 460 2.60 -1.69 20.85
C VAL A 460 3.89 -0.99 21.16
N GLU A 461 4.67 -0.78 20.14
CA GLU A 461 5.93 -0.07 20.24
C GLU A 461 5.76 1.40 19.84
N SER A 462 6.29 2.32 20.64
CA SER A 462 6.32 3.75 20.33
C SER A 462 7.70 4.15 19.81
N VAL A 463 7.79 4.45 18.51
CA VAL A 463 9.02 4.91 17.86
C VAL A 463 9.11 6.43 17.97
N CYS A 464 9.70 6.92 19.06
CA CYS A 464 9.66 8.34 19.44
C CYS A 464 10.53 9.24 18.56
N SER A 465 11.60 8.72 17.97
CA SER A 465 12.45 9.45 17.02
C SER A 465 11.66 9.92 15.78
N TYR A 466 10.62 9.19 15.37
CA TYR A 466 9.74 9.47 14.23
C TYR A 466 8.26 9.66 14.59
N CYS A 467 7.92 9.57 15.88
CA CYS A 467 6.57 9.87 16.39
C CYS A 467 5.47 9.00 15.74
N TYR A 468 5.68 7.69 15.64
CA TYR A 468 4.69 6.71 15.22
C TYR A 468 4.69 5.49 16.14
N THR A 469 3.72 4.61 15.98
CA THR A 469 3.64 3.34 16.70
C THR A 469 3.55 2.18 15.72
N VAL A 470 4.12 1.05 16.11
CA VAL A 470 3.93 -0.26 15.45
C VAL A 470 3.22 -1.16 16.45
N THR A 471 2.15 -1.79 16.00
CA THR A 471 1.45 -2.82 16.77
C THR A 471 1.78 -4.17 16.16
N TRP A 472 2.43 -5.01 16.93
CA TRP A 472 2.87 -6.34 16.52
C TRP A 472 1.82 -7.38 16.90
N ALA A 473 1.44 -8.22 15.93
CA ALA A 473 0.57 -9.38 16.13
C ALA A 473 1.37 -10.61 16.62
N GLY A 474 0.73 -11.76 16.62
CA GLY A 474 1.37 -13.03 16.99
C GLY A 474 2.54 -13.42 16.09
N THR A 475 3.37 -14.31 16.58
CA THR A 475 4.54 -14.82 15.86
C THR A 475 4.11 -15.74 14.72
N PHE A 476 4.50 -15.39 13.51
CA PHE A 476 4.37 -16.15 12.28
C PHE A 476 5.60 -17.06 12.10
N ASP A 477 5.41 -18.29 11.62
CA ASP A 477 6.49 -19.25 11.52
C ASP A 477 6.25 -20.28 10.40
N LEU A 478 7.06 -20.23 9.35
CA LEU A 478 7.06 -21.18 8.22
C LEU A 478 8.29 -22.11 8.23
N THR A 479 9.10 -22.09 9.27
CA THR A 479 10.36 -22.84 9.30
C THR A 479 10.19 -24.35 9.06
N GLU A 480 9.16 -24.96 9.64
CA GLU A 480 8.86 -26.38 9.40
C GLU A 480 8.32 -26.68 8.00
N GLU A 481 7.54 -25.75 7.43
CA GLU A 481 6.98 -25.87 6.09
C GLU A 481 8.08 -25.89 5.03
N LEU A 482 9.06 -25.01 5.18
CA LEU A 482 10.20 -24.93 4.27
C LEU A 482 11.16 -26.12 4.38
N LYS A 483 11.24 -26.74 5.55
CA LYS A 483 11.98 -27.99 5.73
C LYS A 483 11.38 -29.16 4.94
N ARG A 484 10.05 -29.11 4.73
CA ARG A 484 9.27 -30.15 4.03
C ARG A 484 9.12 -29.88 2.53
N ASN A 485 9.09 -28.60 2.13
CA ASN A 485 8.84 -28.17 0.77
C ASN A 485 9.89 -27.15 0.34
N ASP A 486 10.69 -27.48 -0.63
CA ASP A 486 11.55 -26.50 -1.28
C ASP A 486 10.69 -25.58 -2.16
N LEU A 487 10.58 -24.32 -1.77
CA LEU A 487 9.88 -23.30 -2.57
C LEU A 487 10.76 -22.71 -3.67
N GLY A 488 12.00 -23.17 -3.82
CA GLY A 488 12.97 -22.58 -4.74
C GLY A 488 13.40 -21.14 -4.35
N VAL A 489 13.14 -20.73 -3.11
CA VAL A 489 13.47 -19.40 -2.61
C VAL A 489 14.94 -19.36 -2.23
N ARG A 490 15.66 -18.35 -2.74
CA ARG A 490 17.11 -18.19 -2.46
C ARG A 490 17.39 -17.29 -1.24
N SER A 491 16.44 -16.49 -0.78
CA SER A 491 16.62 -15.58 0.35
C SER A 491 15.49 -15.74 1.37
N LEU A 492 15.81 -16.26 2.53
CA LEU A 492 14.90 -16.41 3.67
C LEU A 492 15.19 -15.34 4.72
N ARG A 493 14.16 -14.63 5.18
CA ARG A 493 14.31 -13.62 6.23
C ARG A 493 13.68 -14.06 7.55
N PHE A 494 14.45 -13.96 8.62
CA PHE A 494 14.01 -14.11 10.01
C PHE A 494 13.93 -12.73 10.65
N GLU A 495 12.81 -12.39 11.27
CA GLU A 495 12.59 -11.12 11.96
C GLU A 495 12.48 -11.32 13.46
N PHE A 496 13.43 -10.78 14.21
CA PHE A 496 13.44 -10.86 15.67
C PHE A 496 13.16 -9.48 16.27
N ILE A 497 12.11 -9.40 17.09
CA ILE A 497 11.60 -8.16 17.67
C ILE A 497 11.88 -8.11 19.19
N ASP A 498 11.49 -9.17 19.93
CA ASP A 498 11.62 -9.29 21.39
C ASP A 498 11.91 -10.74 21.84
N GLU A 499 12.33 -11.59 20.89
CA GLU A 499 12.63 -13.00 21.18
C GLU A 499 13.88 -13.15 22.05
N ASP A 500 13.86 -14.14 22.94
CA ASP A 500 15.03 -14.54 23.68
C ASP A 500 16.01 -15.39 22.86
N THR A 501 17.23 -15.55 23.35
CA THR A 501 18.30 -16.29 22.66
C THR A 501 17.92 -17.73 22.33
N PHE A 502 17.14 -18.38 23.19
CA PHE A 502 16.70 -19.76 22.99
C PHE A 502 15.72 -19.84 21.81
N THR A 503 14.74 -18.94 21.75
CA THR A 503 13.77 -18.83 20.68
C THR A 503 14.44 -18.50 19.34
N ILE A 504 15.39 -17.53 19.33
CA ILE A 504 16.18 -17.19 18.16
C ILE A 504 16.93 -18.42 17.62
N LYS A 505 17.59 -19.17 18.49
CA LYS A 505 18.32 -20.38 18.11
C LYS A 505 17.39 -21.43 17.51
N LYS A 506 16.23 -21.69 18.12
CA LYS A 506 15.22 -22.62 17.59
C LYS A 506 14.77 -22.23 16.18
N ALA A 507 14.40 -20.96 15.99
CA ALA A 507 13.95 -20.48 14.68
C ALA A 507 15.04 -20.66 13.62
N LEU A 508 16.29 -20.25 13.90
CA LEU A 508 17.42 -20.41 12.99
C LEU A 508 17.82 -21.87 12.74
N SER A 509 17.41 -22.80 13.61
CA SER A 509 17.57 -24.25 13.43
C SER A 509 16.40 -24.90 12.69
N PHE A 510 15.42 -24.13 12.24
CA PHE A 510 14.17 -24.62 11.64
C PHE A 510 13.40 -25.58 12.57
N GLU A 511 13.49 -25.36 13.87
CA GLU A 511 12.68 -26.03 14.86
C GLU A 511 11.44 -25.19 15.13
N GLY A 512 10.27 -25.63 14.73
CA GLY A 512 9.02 -24.84 14.84
C GLY A 512 8.83 -24.18 16.21
N VAL A 513 8.57 -22.89 16.20
CA VAL A 513 8.36 -22.04 17.39
C VAL A 513 6.88 -21.71 17.58
N SER A 514 6.16 -21.47 16.49
CA SER A 514 4.75 -21.08 16.50
C SER A 514 3.92 -21.92 15.54
N PRO A 515 2.68 -22.27 15.91
CA PRO A 515 1.76 -22.95 14.99
C PRO A 515 1.14 -22.01 13.95
N TYR A 516 1.29 -20.68 14.10
CA TYR A 516 0.66 -19.71 13.22
C TYR A 516 1.44 -19.54 11.91
N LYS A 517 0.80 -19.91 10.79
CA LYS A 517 1.37 -19.93 9.45
C LYS A 517 0.92 -18.74 8.56
N GLY A 518 0.31 -17.72 9.13
CA GLY A 518 -0.22 -16.58 8.37
C GLY A 518 -1.22 -17.01 7.30
N HIS A 519 -1.00 -16.50 6.09
CA HIS A 519 -1.82 -16.79 4.90
C HIS A 519 -1.29 -17.95 4.05
N PHE A 520 -0.23 -18.62 4.45
CA PHE A 520 0.49 -19.62 3.65
C PHE A 520 -0.42 -20.72 3.05
N TYR A 521 -1.40 -21.23 3.82
CA TYR A 521 -2.35 -22.25 3.35
C TYR A 521 -3.67 -21.68 2.82
N ARG A 522 -3.93 -20.40 3.01
CA ARG A 522 -5.16 -19.74 2.59
C ARG A 522 -4.86 -18.31 2.22
N GLY A 523 -5.15 -17.88 1.03
CA GLY A 523 -5.02 -16.48 0.64
C GLY A 523 -5.88 -15.53 1.49
N VAL A 524 -5.75 -14.25 1.25
CA VAL A 524 -6.64 -13.22 1.78
C VAL A 524 -7.93 -13.27 0.97
N ASN A 525 -9.07 -13.56 1.63
CA ASN A 525 -10.40 -13.54 1.00
C ASN A 525 -10.96 -12.11 1.00
#